data_0b7feb457750dc94adb0cc6e6c183edd
#
_entry.id   0b7feb457750dc94adb0cc6e6c183edd
#
_cell.length_a   1.000
_cell.length_b   1.000
_cell.length_c   1.000
_cell.angle_alpha   90.00
_cell.angle_beta   90.00
_cell.angle_gamma   90.00
#
_symmetry.space_group_name_H-M   'P 1'
#
loop_
_entity.id
_entity.type
_entity.pdbx_description
1 polymer ?
#
loop_
_entity_poly.entity_id
_entity_poly.type
_entity_poly.pdbx_seq_one_letter_code
_entity_poly.pdbx_strand_id
1 'polypeptide(L)'
;RIWIANYPSGITIRDNRYSGYRWTRHSVGNRPSLVNNQVHDVIEDSEGDLWFGTSNGISLYSSATGEWHSFFSTFDHELEDKNHIFLTLCEISPGIILAGGFTSGLYQIDKRALTVDYIASSLFFHLDLRPDQYIRDIRKDSEGNIWSGGFYNLKCFDLKSGKSRLYSGLNSITCIREKDDSSMWIGTS
;
A
#
# COMPACT_ATOMS: atom_id res chain seq x y z
N ARG A 1 -14.62 -11.32 -9.51
CA ARG A 1 -13.26 -11.92 -9.40
C ARG A 1 -12.78 -11.77 -7.96
N ILE A 2 -12.04 -12.76 -7.48
CA ILE A 2 -11.36 -12.71 -6.19
C ILE A 2 -9.85 -12.77 -6.46
N TRP A 3 -9.11 -11.80 -5.92
CA TRP A 3 -7.67 -11.71 -5.99
C TRP A 3 -7.08 -12.13 -4.66
N ILE A 4 -6.12 -13.02 -4.67
CA ILE A 4 -5.53 -13.60 -3.47
C ILE A 4 -4.02 -13.42 -3.56
N ALA A 5 -3.46 -12.62 -2.66
CA ALA A 5 -2.00 -12.53 -2.50
C ALA A 5 -1.47 -13.83 -1.86
N ASN A 6 -0.51 -14.45 -2.50
CA ASN A 6 0.11 -15.68 -2.02
C ASN A 6 1.61 -15.45 -1.80
N TYR A 7 2.00 -15.23 -0.56
CA TYR A 7 3.40 -15.14 -0.21
C TYR A 7 4.05 -16.55 -0.19
N PRO A 8 5.19 -16.77 -0.82
CA PRO A 8 5.95 -15.90 -1.74
C PRO A 8 5.62 -16.14 -3.24
N SER A 9 4.44 -16.64 -3.55
CA SER A 9 4.14 -17.27 -4.86
C SER A 9 3.42 -16.36 -5.86
N GLY A 10 3.24 -15.08 -5.56
CA GLY A 10 2.55 -14.12 -6.44
C GLY A 10 1.06 -14.00 -6.15
N ILE A 11 0.24 -13.94 -7.18
CA ILE A 11 -1.20 -13.72 -7.06
C ILE A 11 -1.97 -14.86 -7.69
N THR A 12 -2.99 -15.34 -6.98
CA THR A 12 -4.00 -16.25 -7.53
C THR A 12 -5.29 -15.47 -7.80
N ILE A 13 -5.87 -15.68 -8.97
CA ILE A 13 -7.13 -15.06 -9.36
C ILE A 13 -8.18 -16.16 -9.48
N ARG A 14 -9.28 -16.00 -8.76
CA ARG A 14 -10.48 -16.80 -8.94
C ARG A 14 -11.54 -15.98 -9.67
N ASP A 15 -11.96 -16.44 -10.83
CA ASP A 15 -13.08 -15.87 -11.56
C ASP A 15 -14.24 -16.88 -11.53
N ASN A 16 -15.39 -16.46 -11.00
CA ASN A 16 -16.58 -17.34 -10.89
C ASN A 16 -17.15 -17.78 -12.24
N ARG A 17 -16.71 -17.14 -13.35
CA ARG A 17 -17.10 -17.53 -14.72
C ARG A 17 -16.31 -18.71 -15.27
N TYR A 18 -15.20 -19.08 -14.59
CA TYR A 18 -14.31 -20.16 -15.02
C TYR A 18 -14.04 -21.11 -13.86
N SER A 19 -14.02 -22.40 -14.13
CA SER A 19 -13.71 -23.47 -13.15
C SER A 19 -12.21 -23.57 -12.88
N GLY A 20 -11.54 -22.51 -12.46
CA GLY A 20 -10.11 -22.59 -12.20
C GLY A 20 -9.51 -21.32 -11.62
N TYR A 21 -8.24 -21.46 -11.23
CA TYR A 21 -7.41 -20.36 -10.76
C TYR A 21 -6.44 -19.96 -11.86
N ARG A 22 -6.22 -18.65 -12.00
CA ARG A 22 -5.15 -18.09 -12.84
C ARG A 22 -4.05 -17.57 -11.93
N TRP A 23 -2.82 -17.87 -12.29
CA TRP A 23 -1.64 -17.36 -11.60
C TRP A 23 -1.06 -16.19 -12.36
N THR A 24 -0.72 -15.13 -11.64
CA THR A 24 0.06 -14.01 -12.16
C THR A 24 1.34 -13.91 -11.37
N ARG A 25 2.46 -13.90 -12.06
CA ARG A 25 3.81 -13.90 -11.48
C ARG A 25 4.68 -12.89 -12.17
N HIS A 26 5.74 -12.49 -11.47
CA HIS A 26 6.85 -11.77 -12.07
C HIS A 26 7.44 -12.57 -13.24
N SER A 27 7.64 -11.91 -14.37
CA SER A 27 8.27 -12.47 -15.56
C SER A 27 9.56 -11.74 -15.85
N VAL A 28 10.66 -12.46 -15.90
CA VAL A 28 11.95 -11.90 -16.33
C VAL A 28 11.91 -11.70 -17.84
N GLY A 29 12.11 -10.47 -18.31
CA GLY A 29 12.13 -10.11 -19.73
C GLY A 29 11.13 -8.98 -20.07
N ASN A 30 10.91 -8.74 -21.37
CA ASN A 30 10.17 -7.57 -21.88
C ASN A 30 8.64 -7.64 -21.72
N ARG A 31 8.09 -8.54 -20.94
CA ARG A 31 6.64 -8.60 -20.70
C ARG A 31 6.29 -7.88 -19.39
N PRO A 32 5.47 -6.83 -19.46
CA PRO A 32 4.95 -6.18 -18.27
C PRO A 32 4.21 -7.19 -17.37
N SER A 33 4.57 -7.24 -16.10
CA SER A 33 4.04 -8.19 -15.13
C SER A 33 4.20 -7.64 -13.72
N LEU A 34 3.90 -8.45 -12.70
CA LEU A 34 4.27 -8.13 -11.32
C LEU A 34 5.77 -7.81 -11.19
N VAL A 35 6.09 -6.76 -10.45
CA VAL A 35 7.48 -6.38 -10.18
C VAL A 35 8.20 -7.40 -9.29
N ASN A 36 7.46 -8.07 -8.39
CA ASN A 36 7.98 -9.13 -7.53
C ASN A 36 6.87 -10.11 -7.11
N ASN A 37 7.24 -11.38 -6.88
CA ASN A 37 6.29 -12.44 -6.49
C ASN A 37 5.87 -12.41 -5.01
N GLN A 38 6.61 -11.72 -4.16
CA GLN A 38 6.26 -11.59 -2.74
C GLN A 38 5.30 -10.42 -2.56
N VAL A 39 4.01 -10.70 -2.69
CA VAL A 39 2.94 -9.72 -2.59
C VAL A 39 2.43 -9.67 -1.15
N HIS A 40 2.42 -8.48 -0.57
CA HIS A 40 2.01 -8.20 0.81
C HIS A 40 0.61 -7.61 0.90
N ASP A 41 0.26 -6.75 -0.05
CA ASP A 41 -1.05 -6.11 -0.09
C ASP A 41 -1.59 -6.00 -1.51
N VAL A 42 -2.91 -5.99 -1.64
CA VAL A 42 -3.64 -5.77 -2.88
C VAL A 42 -4.84 -4.89 -2.61
N ILE A 43 -4.97 -3.83 -3.38
CA ILE A 43 -6.15 -2.97 -3.35
C ILE A 43 -6.70 -2.76 -4.76
N GLU A 44 -8.00 -2.53 -4.86
CA GLU A 44 -8.69 -2.01 -6.05
C GLU A 44 -8.94 -0.52 -5.80
N ASP A 45 -8.49 0.33 -6.73
CA ASP A 45 -8.74 1.76 -6.63
C ASP A 45 -10.14 2.12 -7.12
N SER A 46 -10.53 3.38 -6.93
CA SER A 46 -11.87 3.87 -7.29
C SER A 46 -12.17 3.85 -8.80
N GLU A 47 -11.15 3.65 -9.64
CA GLU A 47 -11.28 3.50 -11.10
C GLU A 47 -11.32 2.02 -11.53
N GLY A 48 -11.18 1.07 -10.55
CA GLY A 48 -11.21 -0.37 -10.80
C GLY A 48 -9.87 -0.97 -11.21
N ASP A 49 -8.77 -0.24 -11.09
CA ASP A 49 -7.43 -0.74 -11.33
C ASP A 49 -6.85 -1.37 -10.06
N LEU A 50 -5.92 -2.29 -10.22
CA LEU A 50 -5.38 -3.08 -9.12
C LEU A 50 -3.94 -2.69 -8.80
N TRP A 51 -3.68 -2.51 -7.52
CA TRP A 51 -2.38 -2.15 -6.99
C TRP A 51 -1.84 -3.27 -6.10
N PHE A 52 -0.55 -3.56 -6.22
CA PHE A 52 0.11 -4.64 -5.52
C PHE A 52 1.36 -4.12 -4.83
N GLY A 53 1.36 -4.13 -3.50
CA GLY A 53 2.53 -3.87 -2.67
C GLY A 53 3.39 -5.13 -2.55
N THR A 54 4.67 -5.04 -2.88
CA THR A 54 5.55 -6.21 -2.93
C THR A 54 6.84 -6.01 -2.14
N SER A 55 7.64 -7.07 -2.03
CA SER A 55 8.97 -7.02 -1.42
C SER A 55 10.01 -6.26 -2.27
N ASN A 56 9.66 -5.82 -3.46
CA ASN A 56 10.57 -5.04 -4.31
C ASN A 56 9.78 -4.12 -5.24
N GLY A 57 9.13 -3.12 -4.65
CA GLY A 57 8.36 -2.14 -5.40
C GLY A 57 6.86 -2.40 -5.41
N ILE A 58 6.17 -1.63 -6.24
CA ILE A 58 4.72 -1.62 -6.39
C ILE A 58 4.38 -1.87 -7.86
N SER A 59 3.33 -2.65 -8.09
CA SER A 59 2.77 -2.84 -9.43
C SER A 59 1.35 -2.29 -9.51
N LEU A 60 1.04 -1.65 -10.61
CA LEU A 60 -0.30 -1.23 -11.02
C LEU A 60 -0.72 -2.06 -12.22
N TYR A 61 -1.89 -2.66 -12.18
CA TYR A 61 -2.54 -3.32 -13.29
C TYR A 61 -3.78 -2.55 -13.71
N SER A 62 -3.78 -2.04 -14.93
CA SER A 62 -4.97 -1.40 -15.50
C SER A 62 -5.99 -2.46 -15.94
N SER A 63 -7.15 -2.45 -15.30
CA SER A 63 -8.24 -3.39 -15.60
C SER A 63 -8.89 -3.09 -16.96
N ALA A 64 -8.80 -1.85 -17.42
CA ALA A 64 -9.36 -1.40 -18.68
C ALA A 64 -8.49 -1.81 -19.88
N THR A 65 -7.17 -1.67 -19.78
CA THR A 65 -6.22 -1.94 -20.89
C THR A 65 -5.50 -3.29 -20.76
N GLY A 66 -5.41 -3.83 -19.55
CA GLY A 66 -4.61 -5.01 -19.24
C GLY A 66 -3.11 -4.72 -19.11
N GLU A 67 -2.73 -3.44 -19.05
CA GLU A 67 -1.35 -3.02 -18.94
C GLU A 67 -0.84 -3.03 -17.50
N TRP A 68 0.47 -3.23 -17.35
CA TRP A 68 1.16 -3.20 -16.08
C TRP A 68 2.12 -2.01 -16.02
N HIS A 69 2.12 -1.31 -14.92
CA HIS A 69 3.13 -0.31 -14.57
C HIS A 69 3.83 -0.73 -13.26
N SER A 70 5.09 -0.38 -13.11
CA SER A 70 5.86 -0.68 -11.91
C SER A 70 6.50 0.58 -11.36
N PHE A 71 6.48 0.71 -10.05
CA PHE A 71 7.12 1.79 -9.30
C PHE A 71 8.19 1.18 -8.39
N PHE A 72 9.31 1.86 -8.20
CA PHE A 72 10.44 1.40 -7.38
C PHE A 72 11.03 0.06 -7.82
N SER A 73 11.05 -0.23 -9.10
CA SER A 73 11.78 -1.40 -9.59
C SER A 73 13.29 -1.17 -9.45
N THR A 74 14.06 -2.26 -9.35
CA THR A 74 15.54 -2.23 -9.24
C THR A 74 16.26 -1.49 -10.38
N PHE A 75 15.54 -0.99 -11.36
CA PHE A 75 16.05 -0.19 -12.47
C PHE A 75 15.99 1.33 -12.24
N ASP A 76 15.35 1.78 -11.16
CA ASP A 76 15.33 3.20 -10.77
C ASP A 76 16.56 3.53 -9.93
N HIS A 77 17.67 3.84 -10.62
CA HIS A 77 18.99 4.13 -10.02
C HIS A 77 19.03 5.31 -9.03
N GLU A 78 18.01 6.15 -8.98
CA GLU A 78 18.00 7.33 -8.09
C GLU A 78 17.62 7.00 -6.64
N LEU A 79 17.22 5.76 -6.34
CA LEU A 79 16.74 5.34 -5.02
C LEU A 79 17.56 4.16 -4.44
N GLU A 80 18.81 4.01 -4.84
CA GLU A 80 19.67 2.83 -4.57
C GLU A 80 19.86 2.47 -3.08
N ASP A 81 19.59 3.39 -2.15
CA ASP A 81 19.84 3.17 -0.72
C ASP A 81 18.60 2.80 0.10
N LYS A 82 17.42 2.62 -0.50
CA LYS A 82 16.19 2.35 0.26
C LYS A 82 15.63 0.96 0.00
N ASN A 83 15.19 0.33 1.07
CA ASN A 83 14.46 -0.92 1.00
C ASN A 83 13.06 -0.67 0.43
N HIS A 84 12.74 -1.25 -0.70
CA HIS A 84 11.48 -1.05 -1.43
C HIS A 84 10.40 -2.09 -1.08
N ILE A 85 10.37 -2.55 0.18
CA ILE A 85 9.34 -3.47 0.67
C ILE A 85 8.10 -2.67 1.07
N PHE A 86 7.01 -2.83 0.32
CA PHE A 86 5.72 -2.20 0.59
C PHE A 86 4.74 -3.21 1.16
N LEU A 87 4.30 -2.95 2.39
CA LEU A 87 3.46 -3.84 3.17
C LEU A 87 1.98 -3.49 3.10
N THR A 88 1.66 -2.24 2.74
CA THR A 88 0.30 -1.72 2.75
C THR A 88 0.12 -0.60 1.73
N LEU A 89 -1.06 -0.56 1.13
CA LEU A 89 -1.49 0.45 0.16
C LEU A 89 -2.85 1.00 0.58
N CYS A 90 -3.11 2.28 0.29
CA CYS A 90 -4.39 2.91 0.57
C CYS A 90 -4.68 4.04 -0.42
N GLU A 91 -5.79 3.99 -1.14
CA GLU A 91 -6.26 5.12 -1.93
C GLU A 91 -6.87 6.18 -1.01
N ILE A 92 -6.30 7.39 -1.01
CA ILE A 92 -6.77 8.51 -0.18
C ILE A 92 -7.70 9.46 -0.94
N SER A 93 -7.51 9.56 -2.25
CA SER A 93 -8.41 10.25 -3.20
C SER A 93 -8.24 9.61 -4.57
N PRO A 94 -9.18 9.79 -5.52
CA PRO A 94 -9.12 9.13 -6.83
C PRO A 94 -7.78 9.30 -7.53
N GLY A 95 -7.06 8.19 -7.71
CA GLY A 95 -5.74 8.12 -8.32
C GLY A 95 -4.57 8.52 -7.44
N ILE A 96 -4.78 8.81 -6.15
CA ILE A 96 -3.69 9.09 -5.19
C ILE A 96 -3.58 7.96 -4.17
N ILE A 97 -2.48 7.24 -4.22
CA ILE A 97 -2.21 6.07 -3.38
C ILE A 97 -1.14 6.40 -2.35
N LEU A 98 -1.41 6.10 -1.09
CA LEU A 98 -0.38 6.01 -0.06
C LEU A 98 0.19 4.60 -0.01
N ALA A 99 1.50 4.50 0.10
CA ALA A 99 2.22 3.25 0.22
C ALA A 99 3.14 3.28 1.43
N GLY A 100 2.94 2.34 2.34
CA GLY A 100 3.75 2.18 3.55
C GLY A 100 4.54 0.88 3.53
N GLY A 101 5.73 0.87 4.14
CA GLY A 101 6.58 -0.29 4.02
C GLY A 101 7.45 -0.61 5.22
N PHE A 102 8.25 -1.65 5.04
CA PHE A 102 9.26 -2.10 6.00
C PHE A 102 10.51 -1.24 5.84
N THR A 103 10.76 -0.34 6.76
CA THR A 103 11.87 0.64 6.72
C THR A 103 11.83 1.65 5.56
N SER A 104 10.92 1.49 4.60
CA SER A 104 10.79 2.37 3.43
C SER A 104 10.15 3.73 3.77
N GLY A 105 9.41 3.80 4.88
CA GLY A 105 8.63 5.00 5.23
C GLY A 105 7.29 5.07 4.49
N LEU A 106 6.83 6.29 4.22
CA LEU A 106 5.57 6.56 3.56
C LEU A 106 5.79 7.28 2.22
N TYR A 107 5.15 6.78 1.18
CA TYR A 107 5.17 7.37 -0.15
C TYR A 107 3.77 7.69 -0.63
N GLN A 108 3.66 8.74 -1.43
CA GLN A 108 2.47 9.05 -2.20
C GLN A 108 2.75 8.82 -3.69
N ILE A 109 1.83 8.16 -4.35
CA ILE A 109 1.89 7.87 -5.78
C ILE A 109 0.72 8.59 -6.44
N ASP A 110 1.01 9.40 -7.45
CA ASP A 110 0.01 9.95 -8.36
C ASP A 110 -0.09 9.03 -9.58
N LYS A 111 -1.21 8.34 -9.71
CA LYS A 111 -1.50 7.41 -10.81
C LYS A 111 -1.48 8.08 -12.19
N ARG A 112 -1.99 9.31 -12.26
CA ARG A 112 -2.15 10.03 -13.54
C ARG A 112 -0.83 10.61 -14.04
N ALA A 113 -0.06 11.16 -13.12
CA ALA A 113 1.27 11.69 -13.41
C ALA A 113 2.34 10.60 -13.51
N LEU A 114 2.06 9.39 -12.97
CA LEU A 114 3.01 8.29 -12.76
C LEU A 114 4.22 8.75 -11.93
N THR A 115 3.99 9.62 -10.96
CA THR A 115 5.03 10.15 -10.07
C THR A 115 4.94 9.53 -8.68
N VAL A 116 6.07 9.56 -8.01
CA VAL A 116 6.22 9.06 -6.64
C VAL A 116 6.91 10.11 -5.81
N ASP A 117 6.26 10.50 -4.71
CA ASP A 117 6.81 11.45 -3.75
C ASP A 117 7.02 10.77 -2.40
N TYR A 118 8.23 10.89 -1.86
CA TYR A 118 8.48 10.50 -0.48
C TYR A 118 7.83 11.50 0.45
N ILE A 119 6.89 11.03 1.26
CA ILE A 119 6.28 11.89 2.28
C ILE A 119 7.20 11.90 3.50
N ALA A 120 8.09 12.90 3.51
CA ALA A 120 8.82 13.21 4.73
C ALA A 120 7.81 13.46 5.86
N SER A 121 8.09 12.91 7.01
CA SER A 121 7.24 12.90 8.21
C SER A 121 6.58 14.23 8.59
N SER A 122 7.08 15.34 8.08
CA SER A 122 6.65 16.69 8.43
C SER A 122 5.35 17.16 7.77
N LEU A 123 4.93 16.60 6.64
CA LEU A 123 3.77 17.10 5.91
C LEU A 123 2.45 16.45 6.35
N PHE A 124 2.45 15.14 6.61
CA PHE A 124 1.25 14.42 7.03
C PHE A 124 1.18 14.16 8.53
N PHE A 125 2.34 14.14 9.20
CA PHE A 125 2.40 13.78 10.60
C PHE A 125 3.43 14.71 11.27
N HIS A 126 3.02 15.81 11.83
CA HIS A 126 3.85 16.68 12.69
C HIS A 126 4.47 15.96 13.91
N LEU A 127 4.44 14.64 13.89
CA LEU A 127 4.87 13.74 14.94
C LEU A 127 6.05 12.94 14.41
N ASP A 128 7.20 13.23 14.96
CA ASP A 128 8.49 12.52 14.96
C ASP A 128 8.47 11.13 14.29
N LEU A 129 8.25 11.09 12.98
CA LEU A 129 8.45 9.92 12.17
C LEU A 129 9.91 9.89 11.76
N ARG A 130 10.69 9.06 12.43
CA ARG A 130 12.04 8.77 11.94
C ARG A 130 11.94 8.18 10.53
N PRO A 131 12.92 8.45 9.64
CA PRO A 131 12.90 7.95 8.25
C PRO A 131 12.70 6.44 8.11
N ASP A 132 12.96 5.70 9.17
CA ASP A 132 13.00 4.23 9.22
C ASP A 132 11.73 3.62 9.82
N GLN A 133 10.59 4.32 9.79
CA GLN A 133 9.40 3.80 10.46
C GLN A 133 8.72 2.69 9.66
N TYR A 134 8.58 1.55 10.34
CA TYR A 134 7.79 0.43 9.87
C TYR A 134 6.30 0.78 9.86
N ILE A 135 5.69 0.75 8.69
CA ILE A 135 4.25 0.95 8.49
C ILE A 135 3.65 -0.37 8.02
N ARG A 136 2.83 -0.97 8.88
CA ARG A 136 2.25 -2.29 8.62
C ARG A 136 0.88 -2.22 7.97
N ASP A 137 0.07 -1.24 8.36
CA ASP A 137 -1.27 -1.05 7.79
C ASP A 137 -1.61 0.45 7.71
N ILE A 138 -2.25 0.84 6.61
CA ILE A 138 -2.82 2.16 6.37
C ILE A 138 -4.25 1.97 5.93
N ARG A 139 -5.18 2.73 6.54
CA ARG A 139 -6.60 2.72 6.15
C ARG A 139 -7.18 4.11 6.15
N LYS A 140 -8.07 4.34 5.21
CA LYS A 140 -8.94 5.50 5.19
C LYS A 140 -10.29 5.07 5.77
N ASP A 141 -10.79 5.82 6.75
CA ASP A 141 -12.11 5.59 7.31
C ASP A 141 -13.22 6.27 6.50
N SER A 142 -14.47 6.01 6.85
CA SER A 142 -15.65 6.57 6.19
C SER A 142 -15.76 8.09 6.33
N GLU A 143 -15.15 8.69 7.35
CA GLU A 143 -15.06 10.14 7.54
C GLU A 143 -13.96 10.80 6.71
N GLY A 144 -13.05 10.00 6.13
CA GLY A 144 -11.93 10.42 5.32
C GLY A 144 -10.63 10.63 6.10
N ASN A 145 -10.56 10.18 7.37
CA ASN A 145 -9.31 10.19 8.12
C ASN A 145 -8.40 9.04 7.66
N ILE A 146 -7.10 9.27 7.73
CA ILE A 146 -6.09 8.26 7.43
C ILE A 146 -5.52 7.71 8.72
N TRP A 147 -5.66 6.42 8.90
CA TRP A 147 -5.11 5.67 10.02
C TRP A 147 -3.87 4.92 9.58
N SER A 148 -2.83 4.98 10.38
CA SER A 148 -1.59 4.21 10.12
C SER A 148 -1.03 3.62 11.40
N GLY A 149 -0.47 2.43 11.29
CA GLY A 149 0.12 1.71 12.41
C GLY A 149 1.23 0.75 12.01
N GLY A 150 2.08 0.45 12.96
CA GLY A 150 3.23 -0.45 12.80
C GLY A 150 3.77 -0.90 14.14
N PHE A 151 5.11 -0.88 14.35
CA PHE A 151 5.71 -1.31 15.62
C PHE A 151 5.30 -0.42 16.80
N TYR A 152 5.19 0.89 16.56
CA TYR A 152 4.93 1.86 17.61
C TYR A 152 3.77 2.75 17.21
N ASN A 153 2.81 2.89 18.12
CA ASN A 153 1.73 3.85 18.03
C ASN A 153 0.76 3.67 16.84
N LEU A 154 -0.48 3.99 17.10
CA LEU A 154 -1.50 4.23 16.09
C LEU A 154 -1.60 5.73 15.85
N LYS A 155 -1.68 6.11 14.58
CA LYS A 155 -1.83 7.50 14.16
C LYS A 155 -3.09 7.66 13.36
N CYS A 156 -3.78 8.77 13.57
CA CYS A 156 -4.92 9.19 12.77
C CYS A 156 -4.67 10.60 12.25
N PHE A 157 -4.81 10.79 10.95
CA PHE A 157 -4.67 12.07 10.29
C PHE A 157 -5.99 12.46 9.61
N ASP A 158 -6.52 13.61 9.98
CA ASP A 158 -7.72 14.19 9.39
C ASP A 158 -7.32 15.00 8.14
N LEU A 159 -7.66 14.48 6.97
CA LEU A 159 -7.35 15.13 5.68
C LEU A 159 -8.02 16.50 5.52
N LYS A 160 -9.16 16.74 6.16
CA LYS A 160 -9.92 17.99 6.02
C LYS A 160 -9.32 19.12 6.84
N SER A 161 -8.96 18.83 8.08
CA SER A 161 -8.42 19.84 9.02
C SER A 161 -6.89 19.91 9.03
N GLY A 162 -6.20 18.92 8.44
CA GLY A 162 -4.75 18.77 8.50
C GLY A 162 -4.21 18.41 9.89
N LYS A 163 -5.09 18.00 10.82
CA LYS A 163 -4.71 17.65 12.20
C LYS A 163 -4.41 16.19 12.33
N SER A 164 -3.42 15.87 13.17
CA SER A 164 -3.07 14.50 13.51
C SER A 164 -3.30 14.21 14.99
N ARG A 165 -3.60 12.93 15.29
CA ARG A 165 -3.71 12.39 16.65
C ARG A 165 -2.81 11.17 16.76
N LEU A 166 -2.12 11.07 17.89
CA LEU A 166 -1.29 9.94 18.25
C LEU A 166 -1.96 9.17 19.39
N TYR A 167 -2.12 7.87 19.20
CA TYR A 167 -2.60 6.95 20.24
C TYR A 167 -1.41 6.12 20.71
N SER A 168 -0.84 6.51 21.85
CA SER A 168 0.31 5.82 22.46
C SER A 168 -0.14 4.60 23.26
N GLY A 169 0.79 3.65 23.43
CA GLY A 169 0.52 2.42 24.21
C GLY A 169 -0.06 1.27 23.37
N LEU A 170 -0.30 1.48 22.09
CA LEU A 170 -0.63 0.41 21.14
C LEU A 170 0.64 0.04 20.37
N ASN A 171 1.16 -1.15 20.59
CA ASN A 171 2.38 -1.64 19.96
C ASN A 171 2.07 -2.79 18.99
N SER A 172 2.97 -3.02 18.05
CA SER A 172 2.90 -4.13 17.10
C SER A 172 1.54 -4.22 16.38
N ILE A 173 1.10 -3.09 15.83
CA ILE A 173 -0.16 -3.03 15.08
C ILE A 173 0.01 -3.84 13.79
N THR A 174 -0.89 -4.79 13.58
CA THR A 174 -0.88 -5.72 12.45
C THR A 174 -1.98 -5.45 11.45
N CYS A 175 -3.11 -4.90 11.90
CA CYS A 175 -4.21 -4.53 11.03
C CYS A 175 -5.09 -3.43 11.65
N ILE A 176 -5.71 -2.65 10.78
CA ILE A 176 -6.63 -1.57 11.12
C ILE A 176 -7.88 -1.78 10.27
N ARG A 177 -9.07 -1.82 10.91
CA ARG A 177 -10.34 -1.97 10.19
C ARG A 177 -11.41 -1.11 10.85
N GLU A 178 -12.16 -0.40 10.04
CA GLU A 178 -13.35 0.27 10.50
C GLU A 178 -14.46 -0.77 10.78
N LYS A 179 -15.07 -0.67 11.94
CA LYS A 179 -16.19 -1.52 12.32
C LYS A 179 -17.52 -0.89 11.90
N ASP A 180 -17.64 0.38 12.21
CA ASP A 180 -18.77 1.24 11.94
C ASP A 180 -18.28 2.70 11.96
N ASP A 181 -19.17 3.65 11.73
CA ASP A 181 -18.85 5.08 11.56
C ASP A 181 -18.16 5.74 12.76
N SER A 182 -18.00 5.02 13.87
CA SER A 182 -17.43 5.58 15.12
C SER A 182 -16.35 4.71 15.76
N SER A 183 -16.10 3.51 15.24
CA SER A 183 -15.23 2.54 15.91
C SER A 183 -14.20 1.92 14.95
N MET A 184 -12.96 1.83 15.41
CA MET A 184 -11.89 1.15 14.70
C MET A 184 -11.47 -0.13 15.43
N TRP A 185 -11.36 -1.22 14.70
CA TRP A 185 -10.73 -2.46 15.18
C TRP A 185 -9.23 -2.40 14.92
N ILE A 186 -8.45 -2.59 15.96
CA ILE A 186 -6.98 -2.59 15.89
C ILE A 186 -6.48 -3.96 16.31
N GLY A 187 -5.87 -4.68 15.39
CA GLY A 187 -5.18 -5.92 15.68
C GLY A 187 -3.75 -5.63 16.11
N THR A 188 -3.31 -6.29 17.17
CA THR A 188 -1.93 -6.23 17.70
C THR A 188 -1.37 -7.63 17.86
N SER A 189 -0.03 -7.78 17.91
CA SER A 189 0.65 -9.06 18.18
C SER A 189 1.26 -9.07 19.57
#